data_0f51fa353cefdbe0d1e4f58b69cb3ad2
#
_entry.id   0f51fa353cefdbe0d1e4f58b69cb3ad2
#
_cell.length_a   1.000
_cell.length_b   1.000
_cell.length_c   1.000
_cell.angle_alpha   90.00
_cell.angle_beta   90.00
_cell.angle_gamma   90.00
#
_symmetry.space_group_name_H-M   'P 1'
#
loop_
_entity.id
_entity.type
_entity.pdbx_description
1 polymer ?
#
loop_
_entity_poly.entity_id
_entity_poly.type
_entity_poly.pdbx_seq_one_letter_code
_entity_poly.pdbx_strand_id
1 'polypeptide(L)'
;MNRRTFIVSASVATLSPARLLRASAAFEPATFHSGGHYVHAATKQVEDTLTTGQDSRNAMTKLLLTSSGVSNKAIHNALVELLGKPIADCRALFIPTGMYAFPRDAAAAWQAFSGKAGGPLCDLGWKSLGVLELTSLPSLDQKDWVPMVEEADALLVWGADPVYLSHWMRQSGLTSLLPSLRREVVYVGVSAGSMAASTTFAETYTSPPSGSRDVLTSETVVFSTPQGEVGRLLVTAHGAGMTNFALIPHLDNERHPDASLTNAKQWAAKLSVPVYAIDDQTAIKVIDGNVEVVSEGHWKLFDPRVRKADDAAESVSGG
;
A
#
# COMPACT_ATOMS: atom_id res chain seq x y z
N MET A 1 34.44 20.22 8.23
CA MET A 1 34.78 18.79 8.24
C MET A 1 34.12 18.11 7.08
N ASN A 2 34.87 17.39 6.28
CA ASN A 2 34.63 17.06 4.89
C ASN A 2 33.32 16.30 4.59
N ARG A 3 32.41 16.93 3.83
CA ARG A 3 31.37 16.27 3.04
C ARG A 3 31.98 15.79 1.73
N ARG A 4 32.09 14.51 1.50
CA ARG A 4 32.42 13.95 0.17
C ARG A 4 31.12 13.84 -0.63
N THR A 5 30.96 14.76 -1.57
CA THR A 5 29.95 14.71 -2.62
C THR A 5 30.50 13.81 -3.72
N PHE A 6 29.82 12.69 -4.00
CA PHE A 6 30.09 11.91 -5.21
C PHE A 6 29.26 12.48 -6.34
N ILE A 7 29.92 13.20 -7.25
CA ILE A 7 29.36 13.60 -8.54
C ILE A 7 29.65 12.47 -9.52
N VAL A 8 28.59 11.77 -9.95
CA VAL A 8 28.68 10.86 -11.10
C VAL A 8 28.47 11.73 -12.34
N SER A 9 29.54 12.02 -13.03
CA SER A 9 29.55 12.73 -14.33
C SER A 9 29.10 11.73 -15.41
N ALA A 10 27.89 11.87 -15.93
CA ALA A 10 27.45 11.17 -17.13
C ALA A 10 27.87 11.98 -18.35
N SER A 11 28.90 11.51 -19.07
CA SER A 11 29.28 12.06 -20.37
C SER A 11 28.21 11.69 -21.40
N VAL A 12 27.51 12.68 -21.92
CA VAL A 12 26.62 12.55 -23.06
C VAL A 12 27.49 12.50 -24.31
N ALA A 13 27.65 11.32 -24.89
CA ALA A 13 28.24 11.17 -26.22
C ALA A 13 27.13 11.46 -27.25
N THR A 14 27.29 12.55 -27.99
CA THR A 14 26.48 12.88 -29.17
C THR A 14 26.84 11.95 -30.31
N LEU A 15 25.96 10.99 -30.63
CA LEU A 15 26.06 10.17 -31.83
C LEU A 15 25.31 10.84 -32.99
N SER A 16 26.02 11.13 -34.04
CA SER A 16 25.56 11.68 -35.31
C SER A 16 24.63 10.68 -36.06
N PRO A 17 23.55 11.13 -36.75
CA PRO A 17 22.59 10.25 -37.39
C PRO A 17 23.00 9.88 -38.80
N ALA A 18 23.84 8.87 -38.94
CA ALA A 18 24.15 8.27 -40.24
C ALA A 18 24.63 6.83 -40.04
N ARG A 19 23.71 5.90 -39.98
CA ARG A 19 23.79 4.49 -40.42
C ARG A 19 22.63 3.66 -39.80
N LEU A 20 21.46 3.82 -40.38
CA LEU A 20 20.36 2.89 -40.25
C LEU A 20 20.07 2.32 -41.65
N LEU A 21 20.71 1.26 -42.01
CA LEU A 21 20.29 0.40 -43.11
C LEU A 21 20.83 -1.03 -42.92
N ARG A 22 19.88 -1.98 -42.81
CA ARG A 22 19.95 -3.42 -43.03
C ARG A 22 20.51 -4.30 -41.90
N ALA A 23 19.59 -4.86 -41.13
CA ALA A 23 19.55 -6.31 -40.84
C ALA A 23 18.08 -6.73 -40.59
N SER A 24 17.41 -7.12 -41.69
CA SER A 24 16.18 -7.90 -41.66
C SER A 24 16.61 -9.36 -41.43
N ALA A 25 16.47 -9.87 -40.21
CA ALA A 25 16.58 -11.28 -39.92
C ALA A 25 15.14 -11.78 -39.66
N ALA A 26 14.71 -12.72 -40.51
CA ALA A 26 13.44 -13.37 -40.46
C ALA A 26 13.28 -14.14 -39.13
N PHE A 27 12.20 -13.90 -38.43
CA PHE A 27 11.75 -14.70 -37.29
C PHE A 27 10.86 -15.80 -37.85
N GLU A 28 11.32 -17.06 -37.83
CA GLU A 28 10.47 -18.21 -38.04
C GLU A 28 9.71 -18.55 -36.75
N PRO A 29 8.41 -18.86 -36.80
CA PRO A 29 7.66 -19.25 -35.62
C PRO A 29 7.99 -20.68 -35.24
N ALA A 30 8.54 -20.89 -34.04
CA ALA A 30 8.69 -22.20 -33.45
C ALA A 30 7.31 -22.83 -33.15
N THR A 31 7.01 -23.93 -33.79
CA THR A 31 5.85 -24.79 -33.52
C THR A 31 6.02 -25.48 -32.17
N PHE A 32 5.15 -25.14 -31.22
CA PHE A 32 5.04 -25.87 -29.96
C PHE A 32 4.30 -27.18 -30.19
N HIS A 33 5.01 -28.32 -29.98
CA HIS A 33 4.40 -29.65 -29.88
C HIS A 33 3.85 -29.83 -28.46
N SER A 34 2.56 -30.14 -28.39
CA SER A 34 1.86 -30.57 -27.19
C SER A 34 2.41 -31.93 -26.74
N GLY A 35 3.07 -31.97 -25.58
CA GLY A 35 3.46 -33.22 -24.89
C GLY A 35 3.11 -33.04 -23.42
N GLY A 36 2.00 -33.68 -22.99
CA GLY A 36 1.56 -33.73 -21.61
C GLY A 36 2.51 -34.52 -20.72
N HIS A 37 2.26 -34.44 -19.42
CA HIS A 37 2.92 -35.06 -18.26
C HIS A 37 4.12 -34.27 -17.70
N TYR A 38 3.80 -33.29 -16.81
CA TYR A 38 4.62 -32.97 -15.63
C TYR A 38 3.83 -32.07 -14.70
N VAL A 39 2.71 -32.53 -14.13
CA VAL A 39 2.03 -31.89 -13.00
C VAL A 39 1.48 -32.99 -12.08
N HIS A 40 2.34 -33.71 -11.38
CA HIS A 40 1.91 -34.56 -10.25
C HIS A 40 3.05 -35.04 -9.32
N ALA A 41 4.09 -34.24 -9.12
CA ALA A 41 5.16 -34.60 -8.17
C ALA A 41 5.53 -33.52 -7.15
N ALA A 42 4.95 -32.32 -7.23
CA ALA A 42 5.33 -31.20 -6.32
C ALA A 42 4.33 -30.93 -5.17
N THR A 43 3.17 -31.60 -5.14
CA THR A 43 2.12 -31.34 -4.12
C THR A 43 2.16 -32.31 -2.93
N LYS A 44 3.05 -33.29 -2.89
CA LYS A 44 3.06 -34.29 -1.81
C LYS A 44 4.22 -34.19 -0.82
N GLN A 45 5.08 -33.17 -0.94
CA GLN A 45 6.22 -32.96 -0.03
C GLN A 45 6.06 -31.74 0.91
N VAL A 46 4.92 -31.04 0.85
CA VAL A 46 4.64 -29.86 1.72
C VAL A 46 3.71 -30.23 2.89
N GLU A 47 3.03 -31.39 2.86
CA GLU A 47 2.09 -31.78 3.93
C GLU A 47 2.70 -32.54 5.11
N ASP A 48 3.92 -33.07 5.01
CA ASP A 48 4.52 -33.91 6.07
C ASP A 48 5.53 -33.18 7.00
N THR A 49 5.64 -31.84 6.92
CA THR A 49 6.55 -31.07 7.82
C THR A 49 5.81 -30.16 8.81
N LEU A 50 4.51 -30.34 8.98
CA LEU A 50 3.66 -29.44 9.82
C LEU A 50 3.27 -30.01 11.18
N THR A 51 4.04 -30.95 11.74
CA THR A 51 3.78 -31.41 13.12
C THR A 51 5.07 -31.66 13.89
N THR A 52 5.80 -30.60 14.24
CA THR A 52 6.65 -30.59 15.44
C THR A 52 6.98 -29.15 15.83
N GLY A 53 6.40 -28.69 16.96
CA GLY A 53 6.99 -27.68 17.82
C GLY A 53 7.11 -26.27 17.24
N GLN A 54 6.00 -25.63 16.95
CA GLN A 54 5.98 -24.23 16.53
C GLN A 54 5.89 -23.33 17.78
N ASP A 55 7.04 -22.97 18.31
CA ASP A 55 7.21 -21.70 19.02
C ASP A 55 7.16 -20.60 17.95
N SER A 56 5.96 -20.31 17.45
CA SER A 56 5.73 -19.26 16.46
C SER A 56 5.84 -17.91 17.17
N ARG A 57 7.06 -17.40 17.30
CA ARG A 57 7.27 -15.96 17.40
C ARG A 57 6.90 -15.37 16.04
N ASN A 58 5.60 -15.11 15.84
CA ASN A 58 5.16 -14.19 14.80
C ASN A 58 5.89 -12.88 15.07
N ALA A 59 6.69 -12.42 14.13
CA ALA A 59 7.26 -11.08 14.21
C ALA A 59 6.08 -10.11 14.35
N MET A 60 6.08 -9.36 15.45
CA MET A 60 5.01 -8.43 15.81
C MET A 60 4.90 -7.37 14.72
N THR A 61 3.77 -7.27 14.05
CA THR A 61 3.60 -6.30 12.97
C THR A 61 3.24 -4.93 13.57
N LYS A 62 4.11 -3.95 13.35
CA LYS A 62 3.89 -2.57 13.75
C LYS A 62 3.45 -1.75 12.55
N LEU A 63 2.29 -1.12 12.63
CA LEU A 63 1.75 -0.30 11.54
C LEU A 63 1.50 1.13 12.03
N LEU A 64 1.79 2.09 11.14
CA LEU A 64 1.34 3.47 11.23
C LEU A 64 0.62 3.80 9.91
N LEU A 65 -0.69 3.80 9.95
CA LEU A 65 -1.53 3.99 8.78
C LEU A 65 -2.06 5.42 8.75
N THR A 66 -1.50 6.25 7.88
CA THR A 66 -1.78 7.69 7.82
C THR A 66 -2.64 8.05 6.62
N SER A 67 -3.36 9.14 6.70
CA SER A 67 -4.01 9.75 5.54
C SER A 67 -2.98 10.46 4.65
N SER A 68 -2.17 11.36 5.22
CA SER A 68 -1.28 12.25 4.45
C SER A 68 0.18 12.26 4.96
N GLY A 69 0.69 11.12 5.42
CA GLY A 69 2.05 11.02 5.95
C GLY A 69 2.16 11.53 7.39
N VAL A 70 3.36 11.91 7.80
CA VAL A 70 3.66 12.39 9.16
C VAL A 70 3.37 13.90 9.25
N SER A 71 2.09 14.26 9.23
CA SER A 71 1.61 15.64 9.05
C SER A 71 1.65 16.50 10.31
N ASN A 72 1.76 15.89 11.50
CA ASN A 72 1.75 16.61 12.78
C ASN A 72 2.64 15.93 13.84
N LYS A 73 2.73 16.57 15.01
CA LYS A 73 3.61 16.11 16.09
C LYS A 73 3.15 14.81 16.73
N ALA A 74 1.85 14.59 16.86
CA ALA A 74 1.30 13.36 17.44
C ALA A 74 1.67 12.15 16.57
N ILE A 75 1.49 12.24 15.25
CA ILE A 75 1.85 11.20 14.29
C ILE A 75 3.38 10.98 14.28
N HIS A 76 4.17 12.05 14.33
CA HIS A 76 5.62 11.94 14.42
C HIS A 76 6.07 11.19 15.68
N ASN A 77 5.49 11.51 16.84
CA ASN A 77 5.82 10.84 18.11
C ASN A 77 5.44 9.36 18.07
N ALA A 78 4.26 9.02 17.48
CA ALA A 78 3.84 7.64 17.28
C ALA A 78 4.81 6.86 16.39
N LEU A 79 5.34 7.49 15.32
CA LEU A 79 6.36 6.85 14.48
C LEU A 79 7.63 6.56 15.28
N VAL A 80 8.14 7.54 16.05
CA VAL A 80 9.35 7.35 16.87
C VAL A 80 9.15 6.26 17.91
N GLU A 81 7.96 6.20 18.55
CA GLU A 81 7.59 5.13 19.49
C GLU A 81 7.63 3.75 18.82
N LEU A 82 7.03 3.60 17.64
CA LEU A 82 7.02 2.34 16.89
C LEU A 82 8.42 1.91 16.48
N LEU A 83 9.28 2.85 16.06
CA LEU A 83 10.66 2.59 15.69
C LEU A 83 11.55 2.22 16.89
N GLY A 84 11.19 2.67 18.11
CA GLY A 84 11.96 2.45 19.34
C GLY A 84 13.31 3.15 19.38
N LYS A 85 13.60 4.04 18.42
CA LYS A 85 14.84 4.82 18.29
C LYS A 85 14.63 6.06 17.43
N PRO A 86 15.55 7.05 17.45
CA PRO A 86 15.42 8.24 16.60
C PRO A 86 15.38 7.89 15.10
N ILE A 87 14.57 8.61 14.33
CA ILE A 87 14.46 8.42 12.87
C ILE A 87 15.82 8.53 12.17
N ALA A 88 16.70 9.42 12.66
CA ALA A 88 18.05 9.60 12.14
C ALA A 88 18.96 8.36 12.31
N ASP A 89 18.57 7.39 13.12
CA ASP A 89 19.27 6.12 13.31
C ASP A 89 18.61 4.97 12.55
N CYS A 90 17.47 5.22 11.87
CA CYS A 90 16.67 4.23 11.19
C CYS A 90 16.94 4.19 9.68
N ARG A 91 16.94 2.97 9.13
CA ARG A 91 16.98 2.70 7.69
C ARG A 91 15.56 2.53 7.18
N ALA A 92 15.22 3.20 6.09
CA ALA A 92 13.90 3.09 5.49
C ALA A 92 13.97 2.64 4.02
N LEU A 93 12.93 1.91 3.59
CA LEU A 93 12.69 1.58 2.20
C LEU A 93 11.39 2.23 1.74
N PHE A 94 11.48 3.06 0.72
CA PHE A 94 10.34 3.69 0.09
C PHE A 94 9.73 2.77 -0.98
N ILE A 95 8.42 2.56 -0.93
CA ILE A 95 7.65 1.74 -1.87
C ILE A 95 6.71 2.66 -2.66
N PRO A 96 7.10 3.09 -3.88
CA PRO A 96 6.31 3.97 -4.73
C PRO A 96 5.29 3.24 -5.61
N THR A 97 5.22 1.92 -5.55
CA THR A 97 4.55 1.06 -6.54
C THR A 97 3.13 1.51 -6.88
N GLY A 98 2.32 1.93 -5.89
CA GLY A 98 0.96 2.41 -6.13
C GLY A 98 0.87 3.59 -7.11
N MET A 99 1.92 4.41 -7.19
CA MET A 99 1.98 5.59 -8.06
C MET A 99 2.09 5.22 -9.54
N TYR A 100 2.67 4.07 -9.87
CA TYR A 100 2.88 3.64 -11.26
C TYR A 100 1.61 3.10 -11.93
N ALA A 101 0.50 3.00 -11.21
CA ALA A 101 -0.81 2.75 -11.81
C ALA A 101 -1.21 3.87 -12.80
N PHE A 102 -0.68 5.07 -12.61
CA PHE A 102 -0.97 6.26 -13.40
C PHE A 102 0.28 6.73 -14.14
N PRO A 103 0.27 6.85 -15.49
CA PRO A 103 1.48 7.15 -16.28
C PRO A 103 2.19 8.46 -15.94
N ARG A 104 1.47 9.43 -15.35
CA ARG A 104 2.03 10.74 -14.95
C ARG A 104 2.70 10.72 -13.58
N ASP A 105 2.47 9.68 -12.80
CA ASP A 105 2.88 9.65 -11.40
C ASP A 105 4.29 9.10 -11.18
N ALA A 106 4.95 8.63 -12.24
CA ALA A 106 6.39 8.33 -12.18
C ALA A 106 7.23 9.57 -11.79
N ALA A 107 6.85 10.76 -12.25
CA ALA A 107 7.47 12.01 -11.81
C ALA A 107 7.11 12.35 -10.35
N ALA A 108 5.88 12.04 -9.91
CA ALA A 108 5.44 12.23 -8.54
C ALA A 108 6.18 11.30 -7.57
N ALA A 109 6.52 10.07 -7.98
CA ALA A 109 7.36 9.16 -7.19
C ALA A 109 8.74 9.79 -6.88
N TRP A 110 9.35 10.44 -7.87
CA TRP A 110 10.59 11.20 -7.66
C TRP A 110 10.40 12.37 -6.70
N GLN A 111 9.30 13.12 -6.80
CA GLN A 111 9.00 14.23 -5.90
C GLN A 111 8.80 13.73 -4.47
N ALA A 112 8.07 12.63 -4.27
CA ALA A 112 7.86 12.01 -2.97
C ALA A 112 9.19 11.55 -2.35
N PHE A 113 10.01 10.83 -3.11
CA PHE A 113 11.31 10.35 -2.66
C PHE A 113 12.27 11.50 -2.30
N SER A 114 12.25 12.59 -3.07
CA SER A 114 13.12 13.75 -2.85
C SER A 114 12.62 14.74 -1.80
N GLY A 115 11.52 14.43 -1.09
CA GLY A 115 10.90 15.32 -0.09
C GLY A 115 10.22 16.55 -0.68
N LYS A 116 9.88 16.51 -1.99
CA LYS A 116 9.22 17.63 -2.70
C LYS A 116 7.73 17.42 -2.88
N ALA A 117 7.21 16.23 -2.58
CA ALA A 117 5.78 15.98 -2.51
C ALA A 117 5.22 16.47 -1.18
N GLY A 118 3.96 16.91 -1.18
CA GLY A 118 3.27 17.25 0.05
C GLY A 118 3.10 16.04 0.97
N GLY A 119 3.33 16.22 2.27
CA GLY A 119 3.26 15.19 3.29
C GLY A 119 4.64 14.63 3.66
N PRO A 120 5.15 14.96 4.87
CA PRO A 120 6.45 14.50 5.33
C PRO A 120 6.49 12.98 5.46
N LEU A 121 7.44 12.33 4.81
CA LEU A 121 7.69 10.91 4.92
C LEU A 121 9.17 10.58 4.62
N CYS A 122 9.59 10.79 3.36
CA CYS A 122 10.95 10.49 2.91
C CYS A 122 11.97 11.51 3.41
N ASP A 123 11.54 12.73 3.77
CA ASP A 123 12.34 13.87 4.22
C ASP A 123 12.46 14.00 5.75
N LEU A 124 12.02 12.98 6.51
CA LEU A 124 12.08 12.99 7.98
C LEU A 124 13.50 12.84 8.56
N GLY A 125 14.52 12.79 7.70
CA GLY A 125 15.92 12.70 8.14
C GLY A 125 16.37 11.28 8.49
N TRP A 126 15.88 10.27 7.76
CA TRP A 126 16.29 8.88 7.88
C TRP A 126 17.81 8.69 7.75
N LYS A 127 18.39 7.76 8.49
CA LYS A 127 19.81 7.36 8.38
C LYS A 127 20.16 6.97 6.95
N SER A 128 19.30 6.19 6.33
CA SER A 128 19.36 5.85 4.92
C SER A 128 17.96 5.65 4.36
N LEU A 129 17.78 5.98 3.10
CA LEU A 129 16.53 5.81 2.39
C LEU A 129 16.83 5.10 1.06
N GLY A 130 16.27 3.90 0.89
CA GLY A 130 16.31 3.13 -0.34
C GLY A 130 14.95 3.11 -1.02
N VAL A 131 14.88 2.52 -2.23
CA VAL A 131 13.63 2.28 -2.95
C VAL A 131 13.44 0.78 -3.11
N LEU A 132 12.23 0.30 -2.84
CA LEU A 132 11.80 -1.08 -3.09
C LEU A 132 10.62 -1.05 -4.06
N GLU A 133 10.90 -1.30 -5.36
CA GLU A 133 9.87 -1.32 -6.39
C GLU A 133 9.31 -2.74 -6.54
N LEU A 134 8.04 -2.93 -6.12
CA LEU A 134 7.44 -4.26 -6.00
C LEU A 134 7.26 -4.97 -7.36
N THR A 135 7.04 -4.20 -8.43
CA THR A 135 6.83 -4.77 -9.77
C THR A 135 8.05 -5.49 -10.33
N SER A 136 9.26 -5.14 -9.85
CA SER A 136 10.50 -5.75 -10.26
C SER A 136 10.84 -7.04 -9.50
N LEU A 137 10.33 -7.20 -8.26
CA LEU A 137 10.72 -8.29 -7.37
C LEU A 137 10.46 -9.70 -7.93
N PRO A 138 9.35 -9.96 -8.68
CA PRO A 138 9.14 -11.28 -9.28
C PRO A 138 10.23 -11.72 -10.29
N SER A 139 11.04 -10.77 -10.79
CA SER A 139 12.15 -11.03 -11.70
C SER A 139 13.49 -11.20 -11.00
N LEU A 140 13.54 -11.06 -9.68
CA LEU A 140 14.75 -11.12 -8.86
C LEU A 140 14.72 -12.35 -7.94
N ASP A 141 15.89 -12.91 -7.66
CA ASP A 141 16.00 -13.92 -6.60
C ASP A 141 15.73 -13.30 -5.24
N GLN A 142 14.99 -14.01 -4.38
CA GLN A 142 14.68 -13.52 -3.02
C GLN A 142 15.96 -13.19 -2.21
N LYS A 143 17.04 -13.94 -2.41
CA LYS A 143 18.33 -13.68 -1.75
C LYS A 143 18.91 -12.28 -2.03
N ASP A 144 18.48 -11.63 -3.13
CA ASP A 144 19.01 -10.33 -3.55
C ASP A 144 18.25 -9.16 -2.92
N TRP A 145 16.96 -9.33 -2.57
CA TRP A 145 16.14 -8.24 -2.04
C TRP A 145 15.61 -8.47 -0.60
N VAL A 146 15.39 -9.73 -0.17
CA VAL A 146 14.92 -10.02 1.19
C VAL A 146 15.84 -9.46 2.27
N PRO A 147 17.18 -9.55 2.16
CA PRO A 147 18.08 -8.96 3.14
C PRO A 147 17.90 -7.44 3.30
N MET A 148 17.53 -6.72 2.21
CA MET A 148 17.25 -5.28 2.28
C MET A 148 16.04 -4.98 3.14
N VAL A 149 14.98 -5.81 3.06
CA VAL A 149 13.78 -5.70 3.89
C VAL A 149 14.09 -6.08 5.34
N GLU A 150 14.87 -7.14 5.57
CA GLU A 150 15.29 -7.56 6.91
C GLU A 150 16.18 -6.52 7.63
N GLU A 151 16.95 -5.72 6.88
CA GLU A 151 17.79 -4.65 7.43
C GLU A 151 17.03 -3.32 7.63
N ALA A 152 15.85 -3.16 7.03
CA ALA A 152 15.07 -1.95 7.16
C ALA A 152 14.41 -1.86 8.54
N ASP A 153 14.33 -0.65 9.08
CA ASP A 153 13.56 -0.33 10.28
C ASP A 153 12.13 0.09 9.91
N ALA A 154 11.94 0.65 8.70
CA ALA A 154 10.63 1.07 8.20
C ALA A 154 10.46 0.79 6.70
N LEU A 155 9.23 0.42 6.31
CA LEU A 155 8.72 0.40 4.94
C LEU A 155 7.78 1.58 4.76
N LEU A 156 8.13 2.51 3.90
CA LEU A 156 7.38 3.73 3.63
C LEU A 156 6.53 3.52 2.38
N VAL A 157 5.27 3.14 2.56
CA VAL A 157 4.39 2.72 1.47
C VAL A 157 3.51 3.89 1.04
N TRP A 158 3.84 4.47 -0.12
CA TRP A 158 3.12 5.62 -0.65
C TRP A 158 1.80 5.21 -1.30
N GLY A 159 0.88 6.19 -1.37
CA GLY A 159 -0.45 6.03 -1.94
C GLY A 159 -0.51 5.97 -3.46
N ALA A 160 -1.53 6.56 -3.99
CA ALA A 160 -2.11 6.63 -5.32
C ALA A 160 -3.16 5.54 -5.58
N ASP A 161 -2.86 4.38 -6.18
CA ASP A 161 -3.87 3.35 -6.44
C ASP A 161 -3.74 2.16 -5.47
N PRO A 162 -4.74 1.90 -4.60
CA PRO A 162 -4.67 0.81 -3.63
C PRO A 162 -4.88 -0.57 -4.28
N VAL A 163 -5.64 -0.67 -5.36
CA VAL A 163 -5.90 -1.96 -6.05
C VAL A 163 -4.64 -2.44 -6.75
N TYR A 164 -3.97 -1.55 -7.47
CA TYR A 164 -2.68 -1.83 -8.10
C TYR A 164 -1.60 -2.16 -7.05
N LEU A 165 -1.51 -1.36 -6.01
CA LEU A 165 -0.52 -1.55 -4.94
C LEU A 165 -0.72 -2.90 -4.23
N SER A 166 -1.94 -3.22 -3.78
CA SER A 166 -2.21 -4.47 -3.06
C SER A 166 -1.99 -5.70 -3.94
N HIS A 167 -2.28 -5.61 -5.25
CA HIS A 167 -1.94 -6.67 -6.21
C HIS A 167 -0.43 -6.94 -6.18
N TRP A 168 0.40 -5.89 -6.33
CA TRP A 168 1.86 -6.06 -6.36
C TRP A 168 2.45 -6.42 -4.99
N MET A 169 1.87 -6.00 -3.89
CA MET A 169 2.27 -6.49 -2.56
C MET A 169 2.15 -8.01 -2.44
N ARG A 170 1.10 -8.61 -3.03
CA ARG A 170 0.92 -10.08 -3.06
C ARG A 170 1.83 -10.72 -4.11
N GLN A 171 1.85 -10.21 -5.35
CA GLN A 171 2.62 -10.79 -6.45
C GLN A 171 4.13 -10.76 -6.23
N SER A 172 4.64 -9.75 -5.56
CA SER A 172 6.05 -9.65 -5.18
C SER A 172 6.47 -10.61 -4.07
N GLY A 173 5.50 -11.20 -3.36
CA GLY A 173 5.76 -12.01 -2.18
C GLY A 173 5.98 -11.20 -0.89
N LEU A 174 5.93 -9.86 -0.94
CA LEU A 174 6.15 -9.01 0.24
C LEU A 174 5.15 -9.33 1.35
N THR A 175 3.87 -9.48 1.02
CA THR A 175 2.81 -9.81 1.99
C THR A 175 3.10 -11.10 2.76
N SER A 176 3.62 -12.12 2.07
CA SER A 176 3.98 -13.41 2.68
C SER A 176 5.29 -13.33 3.48
N LEU A 177 6.19 -12.43 3.10
CA LEU A 177 7.47 -12.23 3.77
C LEU A 177 7.32 -11.54 5.11
N LEU A 178 6.50 -10.48 5.20
CA LEU A 178 6.40 -9.62 6.38
C LEU A 178 6.16 -10.38 7.69
N PRO A 179 5.23 -11.37 7.77
CA PRO A 179 5.03 -12.15 9.01
C PRO A 179 6.18 -13.07 9.37
N SER A 180 7.07 -13.39 8.43
CA SER A 180 8.20 -14.31 8.61
C SER A 180 9.53 -13.62 8.89
N LEU A 181 9.55 -12.29 8.91
CA LEU A 181 10.77 -11.52 9.20
C LEU A 181 11.29 -11.84 10.60
N ARG A 182 12.61 -11.93 10.73
CA ARG A 182 13.27 -12.18 12.00
C ARG A 182 13.30 -10.94 12.93
N ARG A 183 13.11 -9.79 12.36
CA ARG A 183 13.10 -8.47 12.99
C ARG A 183 11.77 -7.78 12.71
N GLU A 184 11.29 -7.04 13.71
CA GLU A 184 10.18 -6.13 13.52
C GLU A 184 10.55 -5.01 12.53
N VAL A 185 9.67 -4.76 11.59
CA VAL A 185 9.73 -3.64 10.65
C VAL A 185 8.45 -2.83 10.80
N VAL A 186 8.56 -1.51 10.83
CA VAL A 186 7.40 -0.62 10.90
C VAL A 186 6.88 -0.36 9.49
N TYR A 187 5.64 -0.78 9.21
CA TYR A 187 4.95 -0.41 8.00
C TYR A 187 4.31 0.97 8.17
N VAL A 188 4.73 1.93 7.36
CA VAL A 188 4.17 3.30 7.36
C VAL A 188 3.40 3.49 6.06
N GLY A 189 2.08 3.41 6.13
CA GLY A 189 1.20 3.64 4.99
C GLY A 189 0.80 5.11 4.85
N VAL A 190 0.65 5.58 3.61
CA VAL A 190 0.10 6.90 3.28
C VAL A 190 -1.04 6.74 2.29
N SER A 191 -2.24 7.26 2.62
CA SER A 191 -3.40 7.22 1.72
C SER A 191 -3.69 5.78 1.23
N ALA A 192 -3.64 5.51 -0.07
CA ALA A 192 -3.79 4.16 -0.62
C ALA A 192 -2.79 3.14 -0.04
N GLY A 193 -1.61 3.58 0.40
CA GLY A 193 -0.65 2.74 1.12
C GLY A 193 -1.20 2.24 2.46
N SER A 194 -2.03 3.05 3.13
CA SER A 194 -2.75 2.65 4.34
C SER A 194 -3.93 1.73 4.02
N MET A 195 -4.68 2.01 2.96
CA MET A 195 -5.79 1.17 2.51
C MET A 195 -5.34 -0.23 2.13
N ALA A 196 -4.23 -0.34 1.42
CA ALA A 196 -3.66 -1.61 0.96
C ALA A 196 -3.25 -2.56 2.10
N ALA A 197 -3.02 -2.05 3.32
CA ALA A 197 -2.73 -2.87 4.50
C ALA A 197 -3.95 -3.70 4.99
N SER A 198 -5.16 -3.29 4.64
CA SER A 198 -6.40 -3.94 5.07
C SER A 198 -6.57 -5.35 4.49
N THR A 199 -7.43 -6.16 5.10
CA THR A 199 -7.89 -7.43 4.48
C THR A 199 -8.74 -7.16 3.25
N THR A 200 -9.68 -6.21 3.37
CA THR A 200 -10.51 -5.71 2.28
C THR A 200 -10.66 -4.21 2.41
N PHE A 201 -10.72 -3.53 1.30
CA PHE A 201 -10.96 -2.09 1.23
C PHE A 201 -11.89 -1.76 0.06
N ALA A 202 -12.34 -0.52 0.01
CA ALA A 202 -13.05 0.02 -1.14
C ALA A 202 -12.35 1.30 -1.62
N GLU A 203 -12.42 1.57 -2.93
CA GLU A 203 -11.87 2.79 -3.57
C GLU A 203 -12.84 3.32 -4.60
N THR A 204 -12.81 4.63 -4.81
CA THR A 204 -13.70 5.33 -5.74
C THR A 204 -12.93 5.76 -6.99
N TYR A 205 -13.54 5.55 -8.14
CA TYR A 205 -12.95 5.92 -9.42
C TYR A 205 -13.93 6.71 -10.30
N THR A 206 -13.44 7.67 -11.04
CA THR A 206 -14.10 8.14 -12.25
C THR A 206 -13.89 7.13 -13.38
N SER A 207 -12.65 6.62 -13.48
CA SER A 207 -12.24 5.54 -14.39
C SER A 207 -11.06 4.81 -13.76
N PRO A 208 -11.20 3.54 -13.38
CA PRO A 208 -10.10 2.80 -12.75
C PRO A 208 -8.93 2.62 -13.73
N PRO A 209 -7.68 2.57 -13.22
CA PRO A 209 -6.52 2.27 -14.05
C PRO A 209 -6.65 0.92 -14.75
N SER A 210 -6.17 0.81 -15.99
CA SER A 210 -6.25 -0.43 -16.79
C SER A 210 -5.44 -1.60 -16.21
N GLY A 211 -4.51 -1.33 -15.30
CA GLY A 211 -3.70 -2.34 -14.60
C GLY A 211 -4.32 -2.87 -13.31
N SER A 212 -5.47 -2.35 -12.89
CA SER A 212 -6.16 -2.79 -11.68
C SER A 212 -6.68 -4.22 -11.85
N ARG A 213 -6.26 -5.12 -10.94
CA ARG A 213 -6.64 -6.54 -10.92
C ARG A 213 -7.14 -6.90 -9.50
N ASP A 214 -7.72 -8.10 -9.35
CA ASP A 214 -8.19 -8.62 -8.06
C ASP A 214 -9.36 -7.82 -7.44
N VAL A 215 -10.19 -7.22 -8.29
CA VAL A 215 -11.43 -6.53 -7.90
C VAL A 215 -12.46 -7.58 -7.47
N LEU A 216 -13.07 -7.39 -6.29
CA LEU A 216 -14.13 -8.25 -5.76
C LEU A 216 -15.49 -7.83 -6.30
N THR A 217 -15.81 -6.55 -6.15
CA THR A 217 -17.07 -5.96 -6.63
C THR A 217 -16.81 -4.59 -7.25
N SER A 218 -17.72 -4.17 -8.11
CA SER A 218 -17.70 -2.86 -8.73
C SER A 218 -19.14 -2.41 -8.95
N GLU A 219 -19.49 -1.25 -8.41
CA GLU A 219 -20.83 -0.68 -8.55
C GLU A 219 -20.78 0.83 -8.74
N THR A 220 -21.77 1.38 -9.42
CA THR A 220 -21.92 2.84 -9.53
C THR A 220 -22.64 3.38 -8.30
N VAL A 221 -22.03 4.39 -7.67
CA VAL A 221 -22.60 5.13 -6.54
C VAL A 221 -22.70 6.62 -6.89
N VAL A 222 -23.63 7.31 -6.26
CA VAL A 222 -23.75 8.76 -6.38
C VAL A 222 -23.31 9.41 -5.09
N PHE A 223 -22.31 10.28 -5.18
CA PHE A 223 -21.79 11.03 -4.05
C PHE A 223 -22.18 12.50 -4.12
N SER A 224 -22.48 13.08 -2.97
CA SER A 224 -22.67 14.52 -2.83
C SER A 224 -21.32 15.19 -2.65
N THR A 225 -21.05 16.20 -3.50
CA THR A 225 -19.83 17.02 -3.40
C THR A 225 -20.20 18.51 -3.37
N PRO A 226 -19.30 19.42 -2.99
CA PRO A 226 -19.55 20.85 -3.07
C PRO A 226 -19.95 21.36 -4.45
N GLN A 227 -19.59 20.62 -5.52
CA GLN A 227 -19.92 20.94 -6.91
C GLN A 227 -21.21 20.29 -7.39
N GLY A 228 -21.92 19.53 -6.54
CA GLY A 228 -23.13 18.80 -6.83
C GLY A 228 -22.96 17.29 -6.74
N GLU A 229 -23.95 16.54 -7.18
CA GLU A 229 -23.90 15.08 -7.23
C GLU A 229 -22.98 14.58 -8.34
N VAL A 230 -22.15 13.59 -8.01
CA VAL A 230 -21.20 12.97 -8.94
C VAL A 230 -21.33 11.45 -8.91
N GLY A 231 -21.39 10.83 -10.10
CA GLY A 231 -21.29 9.38 -10.23
C GLY A 231 -19.86 8.92 -10.06
N ARG A 232 -19.67 7.86 -9.28
CA ARG A 232 -18.38 7.18 -9.08
C ARG A 232 -18.55 5.68 -9.23
N LEU A 233 -17.49 5.03 -9.70
CA LEU A 233 -17.36 3.59 -9.62
C LEU A 233 -16.74 3.26 -8.26
N LEU A 234 -17.49 2.65 -7.36
CA LEU A 234 -16.99 2.13 -6.09
C LEU A 234 -16.55 0.69 -6.29
N VAL A 235 -15.26 0.45 -6.08
CA VAL A 235 -14.60 -0.84 -6.27
C VAL A 235 -14.19 -1.38 -4.91
N THR A 236 -14.55 -2.64 -4.60
CA THR A 236 -13.98 -3.34 -3.45
C THR A 236 -12.92 -4.32 -3.90
N ALA A 237 -11.86 -4.48 -3.11
CA ALA A 237 -10.75 -5.37 -3.43
C ALA A 237 -10.11 -5.96 -2.17
N HIS A 238 -9.31 -7.02 -2.38
CA HIS A 238 -8.46 -7.57 -1.32
C HIS A 238 -7.21 -6.71 -1.13
N GLY A 239 -6.90 -6.42 0.12
CA GLY A 239 -5.63 -5.83 0.53
C GLY A 239 -4.57 -6.87 0.88
N ALA A 240 -3.59 -6.45 1.67
CA ALA A 240 -2.47 -7.28 2.13
C ALA A 240 -2.81 -8.15 3.35
N GLY A 241 -3.97 -7.96 3.98
CA GLY A 241 -4.41 -8.76 5.11
C GLY A 241 -3.70 -8.48 6.44
N MET A 242 -3.09 -7.30 6.57
CA MET A 242 -2.35 -6.92 7.78
C MET A 242 -3.25 -6.37 8.89
N THR A 243 -4.47 -5.91 8.54
CA THR A 243 -5.48 -5.45 9.49
C THR A 243 -6.85 -6.07 9.19
N ASN A 244 -7.70 -6.17 10.21
CA ASN A 244 -9.10 -6.60 10.09
C ASN A 244 -10.09 -5.43 10.03
N PHE A 245 -9.61 -4.25 9.70
CA PHE A 245 -10.38 -3.04 9.46
C PHE A 245 -9.93 -2.39 8.15
N ALA A 246 -10.74 -1.50 7.61
CA ALA A 246 -10.42 -0.69 6.42
C ALA A 246 -10.26 0.79 6.77
N LEU A 247 -9.66 1.54 5.85
CA LEU A 247 -9.52 2.99 5.97
C LEU A 247 -10.16 3.71 4.77
N ILE A 248 -10.73 4.88 5.07
CA ILE A 248 -11.08 5.91 4.11
C ILE A 248 -10.20 7.11 4.48
N PRO A 249 -9.12 7.38 3.73
CA PRO A 249 -8.26 8.53 3.97
C PRO A 249 -8.91 9.82 3.46
N HIS A 250 -8.28 10.96 3.80
CA HIS A 250 -8.64 12.30 3.31
C HIS A 250 -10.06 12.74 3.69
N LEU A 251 -10.56 12.30 4.86
CA LEU A 251 -11.88 12.68 5.35
C LEU A 251 -12.03 14.21 5.35
N ASP A 252 -13.10 14.69 4.69
CA ASP A 252 -13.45 16.10 4.55
C ASP A 252 -12.34 17.01 3.94
N ASN A 253 -11.41 16.43 3.17
CA ASN A 253 -10.42 17.20 2.44
C ASN A 253 -11.01 17.72 1.12
N GLU A 254 -10.88 19.04 0.86
CA GLU A 254 -11.41 19.69 -0.34
C GLU A 254 -10.87 19.12 -1.67
N ARG A 255 -9.67 18.54 -1.67
CA ARG A 255 -9.07 17.89 -2.84
C ARG A 255 -9.60 16.47 -3.07
N HIS A 256 -10.27 15.89 -2.07
CA HIS A 256 -10.84 14.57 -2.07
C HIS A 256 -12.34 14.61 -1.71
N PRO A 257 -13.18 15.32 -2.50
CA PRO A 257 -14.58 15.58 -2.14
C PRO A 257 -15.43 14.30 -2.02
N ASP A 258 -14.96 13.19 -2.59
CA ASP A 258 -15.59 11.88 -2.46
C ASP A 258 -15.50 11.33 -1.03
N ALA A 259 -14.50 11.77 -0.24
CA ALA A 259 -14.26 11.32 1.13
C ALA A 259 -14.92 12.21 2.20
N SER A 260 -16.00 12.92 1.87
CA SER A 260 -16.78 13.64 2.89
C SER A 260 -17.41 12.68 3.90
N LEU A 261 -17.70 13.15 5.13
CA LEU A 261 -18.33 12.30 6.15
C LEU A 261 -19.62 11.65 5.68
N THR A 262 -20.43 12.35 4.88
CA THR A 262 -21.67 11.83 4.30
C THR A 262 -21.39 10.68 3.33
N ASN A 263 -20.44 10.86 2.43
CA ASN A 263 -20.08 9.85 1.44
C ASN A 263 -19.32 8.67 2.10
N ALA A 264 -18.49 8.93 3.10
CA ALA A 264 -17.76 7.91 3.85
C ALA A 264 -18.73 6.90 4.53
N LYS A 265 -19.91 7.35 4.95
CA LYS A 265 -20.97 6.45 5.48
C LYS A 265 -21.47 5.48 4.39
N GLN A 266 -21.73 5.95 3.17
CA GLN A 266 -22.12 5.10 2.03
C GLN A 266 -20.98 4.14 1.66
N TRP A 267 -19.77 4.67 1.59
CA TRP A 267 -18.58 3.92 1.26
C TRP A 267 -18.33 2.77 2.26
N ALA A 268 -18.33 3.09 3.56
CA ALA A 268 -18.18 2.11 4.63
C ALA A 268 -19.27 1.06 4.65
N ALA A 269 -20.49 1.39 4.16
CA ALA A 269 -21.61 0.45 4.10
C ALA A 269 -21.36 -0.74 3.17
N LYS A 270 -20.41 -0.64 2.26
CA LYS A 270 -20.04 -1.70 1.31
C LYS A 270 -19.02 -2.70 1.85
N LEU A 271 -18.50 -2.44 3.04
CA LEU A 271 -17.51 -3.28 3.70
C LEU A 271 -18.11 -3.99 4.91
N SER A 272 -17.71 -5.25 5.11
CA SER A 272 -18.14 -6.09 6.24
C SER A 272 -17.23 -5.97 7.47
N VAL A 273 -16.17 -5.15 7.37
CA VAL A 273 -15.20 -4.89 8.45
C VAL A 273 -15.41 -3.49 9.02
N PRO A 274 -14.90 -3.18 10.23
CA PRO A 274 -14.86 -1.82 10.73
C PRO A 274 -14.10 -0.90 9.79
N VAL A 275 -14.57 0.34 9.62
CA VAL A 275 -13.95 1.32 8.71
C VAL A 275 -13.62 2.59 9.47
N TYR A 276 -12.35 2.97 9.48
CA TYR A 276 -11.90 4.25 9.99
C TYR A 276 -11.83 5.26 8.84
N ALA A 277 -12.69 6.26 8.85
CA ALA A 277 -12.54 7.46 8.02
C ALA A 277 -11.68 8.46 8.77
N ILE A 278 -10.56 8.87 8.20
CA ILE A 278 -9.54 9.68 8.87
C ILE A 278 -9.15 10.89 8.02
N ASP A 279 -9.05 12.04 8.66
CA ASP A 279 -8.55 13.27 8.04
C ASP A 279 -7.02 13.28 7.91
N ASP A 280 -6.46 14.32 7.29
CA ASP A 280 -5.02 14.43 7.04
C ASP A 280 -4.19 14.72 8.31
N GLN A 281 -4.83 14.87 9.48
CA GLN A 281 -4.18 15.03 10.78
C GLN A 281 -4.29 13.79 11.66
N THR A 282 -4.75 12.67 11.10
CA THR A 282 -5.03 11.44 11.83
C THR A 282 -4.26 10.25 11.25
N ALA A 283 -3.80 9.38 12.13
CA ALA A 283 -3.21 8.07 11.82
C ALA A 283 -3.81 6.99 12.71
N ILE A 284 -3.75 5.75 12.23
CA ILE A 284 -4.05 4.55 13.02
C ILE A 284 -2.73 3.84 13.33
N LYS A 285 -2.38 3.77 14.61
CA LYS A 285 -1.25 2.99 15.12
C LYS A 285 -1.73 1.59 15.47
N VAL A 286 -1.01 0.57 15.01
CA VAL A 286 -1.31 -0.83 15.35
C VAL A 286 -0.05 -1.49 15.87
N ILE A 287 -0.16 -2.15 17.01
CA ILE A 287 0.88 -2.99 17.62
C ILE A 287 0.20 -4.29 18.03
N ASP A 288 0.59 -5.42 17.46
CA ASP A 288 0.07 -6.75 17.79
C ASP A 288 -1.46 -6.84 17.72
N GLY A 289 -2.05 -6.21 16.71
CA GLY A 289 -3.49 -6.14 16.55
C GLY A 289 -4.21 -5.13 17.45
N ASN A 290 -3.53 -4.53 18.42
CA ASN A 290 -4.09 -3.43 19.22
C ASN A 290 -4.11 -2.14 18.41
N VAL A 291 -5.28 -1.53 18.31
CA VAL A 291 -5.53 -0.35 17.49
C VAL A 291 -5.64 0.90 18.37
N GLU A 292 -4.86 1.92 18.04
CA GLU A 292 -4.90 3.24 18.66
C GLU A 292 -5.06 4.32 17.58
N VAL A 293 -5.98 5.25 17.80
CA VAL A 293 -6.15 6.43 16.94
C VAL A 293 -5.25 7.55 17.45
N VAL A 294 -4.34 8.01 16.60
CA VAL A 294 -3.43 9.14 16.86
C VAL A 294 -3.90 10.32 16.03
N SER A 295 -4.40 11.38 16.65
CA SER A 295 -5.05 12.46 15.92
C SER A 295 -4.85 13.83 16.58
N GLU A 296 -4.58 14.85 15.76
CA GLU A 296 -4.73 16.28 16.06
C GLU A 296 -5.88 16.89 15.25
N GLY A 297 -6.66 16.06 14.55
CA GLY A 297 -7.80 16.42 13.71
C GLY A 297 -9.07 15.68 14.09
N HIS A 298 -9.77 15.16 13.08
CA HIS A 298 -11.02 14.43 13.28
C HIS A 298 -11.08 13.12 12.48
N TRP A 299 -11.86 12.19 12.99
CA TRP A 299 -12.04 10.87 12.40
C TRP A 299 -13.40 10.28 12.77
N LYS A 300 -13.80 9.24 12.07
CA LYS A 300 -15.03 8.49 12.35
C LYS A 300 -14.83 6.99 12.19
N LEU A 301 -15.29 6.21 13.15
CA LEU A 301 -15.39 4.76 13.03
C LEU A 301 -16.81 4.38 12.58
N PHE A 302 -16.92 3.60 11.53
CA PHE A 302 -18.12 2.92 11.08
C PHE A 302 -17.99 1.43 11.39
N ASP A 303 -18.69 0.94 12.40
CA ASP A 303 -18.67 -0.48 12.78
C ASP A 303 -19.93 -1.18 12.22
N PRO A 304 -19.75 -2.18 11.34
CA PRO A 304 -20.91 -2.90 10.77
C PRO A 304 -21.72 -3.69 11.81
N ARG A 305 -21.14 -3.97 12.98
CA ARG A 305 -21.85 -4.65 14.08
C ARG A 305 -22.88 -3.74 14.74
N VAL A 306 -22.54 -2.47 14.90
CA VAL A 306 -23.45 -1.45 15.46
C VAL A 306 -24.62 -1.19 14.50
N ARG A 307 -24.34 -1.07 13.19
CA ARG A 307 -25.38 -0.91 12.17
C ARG A 307 -26.44 -2.01 12.21
N LYS A 308 -25.99 -3.28 12.26
CA LYS A 308 -26.92 -4.42 12.30
C LYS A 308 -27.79 -4.42 13.57
N ALA A 309 -27.29 -3.89 14.67
CA ALA A 309 -28.06 -3.75 15.91
C ALA A 309 -29.13 -2.65 15.79
N ASP A 310 -28.80 -1.51 15.17
CA ASP A 310 -29.72 -0.40 14.95
C ASP A 310 -30.84 -0.81 13.97
N ASP A 311 -30.48 -1.43 12.83
CA ASP A 311 -31.44 -1.93 11.84
C ASP A 311 -32.41 -2.99 12.46
N ALA A 312 -31.90 -3.86 13.34
CA ALA A 312 -32.70 -4.86 14.04
C ALA A 312 -33.63 -4.22 15.06
N ALA A 313 -33.18 -3.16 15.74
CA ALA A 313 -34.01 -2.44 16.71
C ALA A 313 -35.16 -1.67 16.04
N GLU A 314 -34.90 -1.04 14.88
CA GLU A 314 -35.94 -0.35 14.10
C GLU A 314 -37.01 -1.32 13.55
N SER A 315 -36.59 -2.53 13.13
CA SER A 315 -37.50 -3.54 12.62
C SER A 315 -38.46 -4.12 13.70
N VAL A 316 -38.06 -4.09 14.98
CA VAL A 316 -38.86 -4.55 16.10
C VAL A 316 -39.83 -3.46 16.61
N SER A 317 -39.54 -2.18 16.40
CA SER A 317 -40.38 -1.05 16.83
C SER A 317 -41.44 -0.66 15.81
N GLY A 318 -41.43 -1.21 14.61
CA GLY A 318 -42.39 -0.95 13.52
C GLY A 318 -43.41 -2.07 13.26
N GLY A 319 -43.53 -3.07 14.18
CA GLY A 319 -44.44 -4.20 14.05
C GLY A 319 -45.70 -4.04 14.91
#